data_346b37c3f8255fdc410e013debea48d3
#
_entry.id   346b37c3f8255fdc410e013debea48d3
#
_cell.length_a   1.000
_cell.length_b   1.000
_cell.length_c   1.000
_cell.angle_alpha   90.00
_cell.angle_beta   90.00
_cell.angle_gamma   90.00
#
_symmetry.space_group_name_H-M   'P 1'
#
loop_
_entity.id
_entity.type
_entity.pdbx_description
1 polymer ?
#
loop_
_entity_poly.entity_id
_entity_poly.type
_entity_poly.pdbx_seq_one_letter_code
_entity_poly.pdbx_strand_id
1 'polypeptide(L)'
;KGDKKQADTYATHPWHGKRIAYIGDSVTDPHQGGGHVTHYWQFLSDWLHSTPLVYAVSGYDWTHAIGLTDKLHKEVGQDVDAIIVFLGTNDYNGDLPLGNWFTEKAEHVQRGEGGKDFEDVRLHRTLSMDQGTLRGRINVAMKHLKELYPTKQIVLLTPLHRGYACFGKGNRQPSEDYQNEQGLYIDHYVDVILETAHVWAVPVIDIFALSGLLPTMPCHWQYFCNEETDQLHPNTEGHRRLAKTLLTQLSALPCTWE
;
A
#
# COMPACT_ATOMS: atom_id res chain seq x y z
N LYS A 1 38.79 19.18 20.44
CA LYS A 1 38.46 17.80 20.01
C LYS A 1 37.25 17.94 19.12
N GLY A 2 37.48 17.87 17.80
CA GLY A 2 36.39 18.03 16.82
C GLY A 2 35.49 16.80 16.83
N ASP A 3 34.19 17.03 17.02
CA ASP A 3 33.16 16.03 16.79
C ASP A 3 33.23 15.60 15.31
N LYS A 4 33.72 14.37 15.08
CA LYS A 4 33.54 13.74 13.78
C LYS A 4 32.03 13.56 13.58
N LYS A 5 31.39 14.41 12.78
CA LYS A 5 30.06 14.16 12.28
C LYS A 5 30.05 12.75 11.70
N GLN A 6 29.25 11.87 12.27
CA GLN A 6 29.02 10.54 11.72
C GLN A 6 28.51 10.75 10.31
N ALA A 7 29.19 10.17 9.32
CA ALA A 7 28.78 10.31 7.93
C ALA A 7 27.34 9.77 7.77
N ASP A 8 26.49 10.54 7.11
CA ASP A 8 25.15 10.13 6.79
C ASP A 8 25.22 8.96 5.79
N THR A 9 24.90 7.76 6.27
CA THR A 9 25.03 6.52 5.51
C THR A 9 24.13 6.52 4.25
N TYR A 10 23.03 7.25 4.27
CA TYR A 10 22.04 7.25 3.20
C TYR A 10 21.91 8.59 2.47
N ALA A 11 22.91 9.46 2.58
CA ALA A 11 22.90 10.79 1.95
C ALA A 11 22.71 10.76 0.42
N THR A 12 23.10 9.67 -0.24
CA THR A 12 22.95 9.47 -1.69
C THR A 12 21.70 8.73 -2.10
N HIS A 13 20.87 8.29 -1.13
CA HIS A 13 19.62 7.60 -1.44
C HIS A 13 18.65 8.56 -2.17
N PRO A 14 17.98 8.15 -3.27
CA PRO A 14 17.10 9.04 -4.03
C PRO A 14 15.98 9.68 -3.19
N TRP A 15 15.54 9.02 -2.13
CA TRP A 15 14.47 9.50 -1.25
C TRP A 15 14.98 10.30 -0.04
N HIS A 16 16.28 10.55 0.05
CA HIS A 16 16.86 11.34 1.15
C HIS A 16 16.30 12.76 1.17
N GLY A 17 15.89 13.22 2.35
CA GLY A 17 15.35 14.57 2.58
C GLY A 17 13.96 14.82 2.00
N LYS A 18 13.27 13.81 1.47
CA LYS A 18 11.96 13.99 0.82
C LYS A 18 10.81 14.02 1.83
N ARG A 19 9.73 14.68 1.43
CA ARG A 19 8.45 14.70 2.17
C ARG A 19 7.61 13.55 1.67
N ILE A 20 7.36 12.57 2.54
CA ILE A 20 6.72 11.30 2.18
C ILE A 20 5.41 11.15 2.94
N ALA A 21 4.30 11.07 2.21
CA ALA A 21 3.00 10.73 2.79
C ALA A 21 2.83 9.22 2.88
N TYR A 22 2.28 8.76 3.99
CA TYR A 22 1.97 7.37 4.26
C TYR A 22 0.47 7.24 4.49
N ILE A 23 -0.23 6.63 3.53
CA ILE A 23 -1.65 6.32 3.61
C ILE A 23 -1.78 4.84 3.97
N GLY A 24 -2.50 4.52 5.04
CA GLY A 24 -2.54 3.13 5.48
C GLY A 24 -3.58 2.82 6.56
N ASP A 25 -3.45 1.62 7.07
CA ASP A 25 -4.25 1.03 8.13
C ASP A 25 -3.48 0.93 9.45
N SER A 26 -3.79 -0.07 10.27
CA SER A 26 -3.17 -0.28 11.58
C SER A 26 -1.66 -0.50 11.54
N VAL A 27 -1.10 -1.05 10.46
CA VAL A 27 0.35 -1.24 10.34
C VAL A 27 1.08 0.10 10.21
N THR A 28 0.40 1.11 9.71
CA THR A 28 0.94 2.47 9.51
C THR A 28 0.48 3.44 10.60
N ASP A 29 -0.66 3.19 11.25
CA ASP A 29 -1.25 4.04 12.28
C ASP A 29 -0.28 4.27 13.43
N PRO A 30 0.12 5.54 13.72
CA PRO A 30 1.04 5.85 14.82
C PRO A 30 0.52 5.46 16.20
N HIS A 31 -0.78 5.27 16.36
CA HIS A 31 -1.40 4.87 17.63
C HIS A 31 -1.38 3.35 17.86
N GLN A 32 -1.09 2.56 16.82
CA GLN A 32 -0.96 1.12 16.95
C GLN A 32 0.25 0.76 17.82
N GLY A 33 0.05 -0.15 18.77
CA GLY A 33 1.06 -0.56 19.73
C GLY A 33 1.17 0.34 20.96
N GLY A 34 0.24 1.28 21.17
CA GLY A 34 0.14 2.08 22.38
C GLY A 34 1.36 2.95 22.71
N GLY A 35 2.11 3.36 21.69
CA GLY A 35 3.33 4.15 21.85
C GLY A 35 4.59 3.34 22.17
N HIS A 36 4.49 2.00 22.20
CA HIS A 36 5.62 1.10 22.48
C HIS A 36 6.26 0.52 21.21
N VAL A 37 5.69 0.80 20.06
CA VAL A 37 6.16 0.29 18.77
C VAL A 37 6.76 1.43 17.95
N THR A 38 7.96 1.24 17.44
CA THR A 38 8.55 2.11 16.41
C THR A 38 8.13 1.57 15.04
N HIS A 39 7.44 2.39 14.26
CA HIS A 39 6.88 2.01 12.97
C HIS A 39 7.93 2.09 11.83
N TYR A 40 7.69 1.37 10.74
CA TYR A 40 8.58 1.33 9.58
C TYR A 40 8.86 2.72 8.99
N TRP A 41 7.87 3.60 8.95
CA TRP A 41 8.02 4.96 8.44
C TRP A 41 8.86 5.85 9.35
N GLN A 42 8.93 5.57 10.67
CA GLN A 42 9.84 6.25 11.60
C GLN A 42 11.29 5.86 11.33
N PHE A 43 11.56 4.58 11.10
CA PHE A 43 12.90 4.13 10.69
C PHE A 43 13.33 4.75 9.36
N LEU A 44 12.46 4.77 8.36
CA LEU A 44 12.74 5.43 7.08
C LEU A 44 13.00 6.93 7.25
N SER A 45 12.20 7.60 8.09
CA SER A 45 12.38 9.02 8.38
C SER A 45 13.75 9.29 9.00
N ASP A 46 14.15 8.50 9.99
CA ASP A 46 15.46 8.65 10.65
C ASP A 46 16.61 8.38 9.68
N TRP A 47 16.54 7.29 8.91
CA TRP A 47 17.63 6.90 8.01
C TRP A 47 17.76 7.81 6.80
N LEU A 48 16.65 8.27 6.24
CA LEU A 48 16.60 9.10 5.03
C LEU A 48 16.54 10.60 5.33
N HIS A 49 16.49 11.01 6.59
CA HIS A 49 16.21 12.40 6.98
C HIS A 49 14.97 12.95 6.26
N SER A 50 13.98 12.07 6.03
CA SER A 50 12.73 12.43 5.37
C SER A 50 11.71 12.97 6.35
N THR A 51 10.75 13.73 5.84
CA THR A 51 9.62 14.24 6.63
C THR A 51 8.41 13.33 6.43
N PRO A 52 7.98 12.57 7.44
CA PRO A 52 6.81 11.70 7.33
C PRO A 52 5.51 12.51 7.50
N LEU A 53 4.56 12.27 6.60
CA LEU A 53 3.19 12.81 6.65
C LEU A 53 2.24 11.60 6.76
N VAL A 54 1.81 11.26 7.97
CA VAL A 54 1.12 9.99 8.23
C VAL A 54 -0.38 10.18 8.29
N TYR A 55 -1.08 9.47 7.41
CA TYR A 55 -2.55 9.44 7.27
C TYR A 55 -3.00 7.98 7.29
N ALA A 56 -3.13 7.44 8.48
CA ALA A 56 -3.45 6.04 8.68
C ALA A 56 -4.31 5.85 9.91
N VAL A 57 -5.25 4.93 9.83
CA VAL A 57 -6.18 4.60 10.91
C VAL A 57 -6.37 3.09 10.99
N SER A 58 -6.27 2.53 12.18
CA SER A 58 -6.51 1.10 12.40
C SER A 58 -7.88 0.66 11.88
N GLY A 59 -7.92 -0.45 11.16
CA GLY A 59 -9.14 -1.00 10.58
C GLY A 59 -9.51 -0.45 9.19
N TYR A 60 -8.80 0.55 8.68
CA TYR A 60 -9.09 1.12 7.37
C TYR A 60 -8.76 0.16 6.23
N ASP A 61 -9.55 0.26 5.18
CA ASP A 61 -9.46 -0.49 3.94
C ASP A 61 -9.37 0.46 2.73
N TRP A 62 -9.38 -0.06 1.52
CA TRP A 62 -9.25 0.76 0.30
C TRP A 62 -10.36 1.79 0.10
N THR A 63 -11.55 1.62 0.70
CA THR A 63 -12.59 2.66 0.64
C THR A 63 -12.20 3.94 1.33
N HIS A 64 -11.33 3.86 2.32
CA HIS A 64 -10.86 5.00 3.11
C HIS A 64 -9.73 5.78 2.44
N ALA A 65 -9.12 5.23 1.39
CA ALA A 65 -8.00 5.89 0.69
C ALA A 65 -8.36 7.28 0.17
N ILE A 66 -9.58 7.47 -0.34
CA ILE A 66 -10.07 8.79 -0.82
C ILE A 66 -10.05 9.81 0.31
N GLY A 67 -10.68 9.50 1.44
CA GLY A 67 -10.77 10.42 2.56
C GLY A 67 -9.40 10.77 3.16
N LEU A 68 -8.49 9.80 3.22
CA LEU A 68 -7.11 10.02 3.68
C LEU A 68 -6.33 10.89 2.68
N THR A 69 -6.53 10.68 1.38
CA THR A 69 -5.94 11.51 0.33
C THR A 69 -6.46 12.95 0.39
N ASP A 70 -7.77 13.13 0.59
CA ASP A 70 -8.37 14.46 0.74
C ASP A 70 -7.83 15.19 1.96
N LYS A 71 -7.64 14.48 3.07
CA LYS A 71 -7.03 15.05 4.29
C LYS A 71 -5.59 15.50 4.02
N LEU A 72 -4.78 14.67 3.38
CA LEU A 72 -3.43 15.02 2.96
C LEU A 72 -3.46 16.30 2.10
N HIS A 73 -4.29 16.31 1.06
CA HIS A 73 -4.38 17.45 0.14
C HIS A 73 -4.83 18.74 0.82
N LYS A 74 -5.79 18.64 1.73
CA LYS A 74 -6.26 19.77 2.53
C LYS A 74 -5.17 20.37 3.42
N GLU A 75 -4.34 19.52 4.02
CA GLU A 75 -3.33 19.95 5.00
C GLU A 75 -2.05 20.45 4.35
N VAL A 76 -1.58 19.83 3.28
CA VAL A 76 -0.28 20.16 2.66
C VAL A 76 -0.35 20.55 1.18
N GLY A 77 -1.50 20.41 0.52
CA GLY A 77 -1.64 20.67 -0.91
C GLY A 77 -0.66 19.84 -1.73
N GLN A 78 0.17 20.50 -2.54
CA GLN A 78 1.20 19.87 -3.36
C GLN A 78 2.58 19.77 -2.65
N ASP A 79 2.67 20.18 -1.38
CA ASP A 79 3.94 20.14 -0.61
C ASP A 79 4.22 18.72 -0.08
N VAL A 80 4.33 17.80 -0.99
CA VAL A 80 4.67 16.39 -0.79
C VAL A 80 5.43 15.89 -2.01
N ASP A 81 6.44 15.06 -1.81
CA ASP A 81 7.24 14.50 -2.90
C ASP A 81 6.71 13.15 -3.36
N ALA A 82 6.34 12.31 -2.41
CA ALA A 82 5.90 10.95 -2.66
C ALA A 82 4.74 10.53 -1.73
N ILE A 83 3.93 9.60 -2.21
CA ILE A 83 2.81 9.02 -1.48
C ILE A 83 2.93 7.50 -1.54
N ILE A 84 3.04 6.87 -0.37
CA ILE A 84 3.05 5.42 -0.21
C ILE A 84 1.69 4.98 0.32
N VAL A 85 1.02 4.06 -0.37
CA VAL A 85 -0.28 3.51 0.05
C VAL A 85 -0.11 2.06 0.47
N PHE A 86 -0.46 1.77 1.71
CA PHE A 86 -0.35 0.45 2.32
C PHE A 86 -1.70 0.03 2.91
N LEU A 87 -2.53 -0.60 2.09
CA LEU A 87 -3.89 -1.06 2.42
C LEU A 87 -4.12 -2.45 1.80
N GLY A 88 -5.15 -3.16 2.25
CA GLY A 88 -5.61 -4.41 1.65
C GLY A 88 -5.85 -5.55 2.63
N THR A 89 -5.16 -5.58 3.77
CA THR A 89 -5.37 -6.64 4.77
C THR A 89 -6.78 -6.61 5.36
N ASN A 90 -7.37 -5.43 5.53
CA ASN A 90 -8.73 -5.29 6.03
C ASN A 90 -9.80 -5.56 4.96
N ASP A 91 -9.48 -5.36 3.70
CA ASP A 91 -10.34 -5.81 2.59
C ASP A 91 -10.46 -7.34 2.56
N TYR A 92 -9.35 -8.06 2.76
CA TYR A 92 -9.35 -9.51 2.93
C TYR A 92 -10.14 -9.95 4.17
N ASN A 93 -9.87 -9.34 5.32
CA ASN A 93 -10.55 -9.67 6.57
C ASN A 93 -12.04 -9.29 6.55
N GLY A 94 -12.42 -8.32 5.74
CA GLY A 94 -13.80 -7.89 5.52
C GLY A 94 -14.55 -8.66 4.43
N ASP A 95 -14.01 -9.80 3.98
CA ASP A 95 -14.67 -10.70 3.02
C ASP A 95 -15.06 -10.03 1.70
N LEU A 96 -14.25 -9.07 1.23
CA LEU A 96 -14.56 -8.30 0.03
C LEU A 96 -14.39 -9.15 -1.24
N PRO A 97 -15.38 -9.23 -2.15
CA PRO A 97 -15.18 -9.82 -3.47
C PRO A 97 -14.09 -9.10 -4.26
N LEU A 98 -13.36 -9.83 -5.11
CA LEU A 98 -12.27 -9.24 -5.89
C LEU A 98 -12.75 -8.34 -7.02
N GLY A 99 -13.86 -8.68 -7.68
CA GLY A 99 -14.43 -7.92 -8.81
C GLY A 99 -13.57 -7.97 -10.08
N ASN A 100 -13.79 -6.99 -10.94
CA ASN A 100 -13.09 -6.86 -12.22
C ASN A 100 -12.51 -5.44 -12.37
N TRP A 101 -11.38 -5.30 -13.07
CA TRP A 101 -10.80 -4.01 -13.38
C TRP A 101 -11.63 -3.17 -14.33
N PHE A 102 -12.31 -3.85 -15.28
CA PHE A 102 -13.01 -3.19 -16.37
C PHE A 102 -14.40 -3.77 -16.58
N THR A 103 -15.29 -2.95 -17.11
CA THR A 103 -16.51 -3.35 -17.79
C THR A 103 -16.32 -3.15 -19.28
N GLU A 104 -16.98 -3.97 -20.12
CA GLU A 104 -16.82 -3.94 -21.58
C GLU A 104 -18.16 -3.80 -22.27
N LYS A 105 -18.20 -3.03 -23.34
CA LYS A 105 -19.35 -2.95 -24.25
C LYS A 105 -18.87 -2.76 -25.70
N ALA A 106 -19.67 -3.22 -26.65
CA ALA A 106 -19.41 -2.97 -28.06
C ALA A 106 -19.71 -1.50 -28.39
N GLU A 107 -18.76 -0.84 -29.04
CA GLU A 107 -18.87 0.56 -29.46
C GLU A 107 -18.32 0.76 -30.85
N HIS A 108 -18.87 1.74 -31.57
CA HIS A 108 -18.28 2.20 -32.81
C HIS A 108 -16.99 2.96 -32.54
N VAL A 109 -15.94 2.58 -33.24
CA VAL A 109 -14.65 3.26 -33.23
C VAL A 109 -14.28 3.67 -34.64
N GLN A 110 -13.86 4.91 -34.78
CA GLN A 110 -13.35 5.42 -36.04
C GLN A 110 -11.86 5.06 -36.15
N ARG A 111 -11.49 4.48 -37.30
CA ARG A 111 -10.08 4.18 -37.61
C ARG A 111 -9.74 4.58 -39.02
N GLY A 112 -8.50 5.03 -39.24
CA GLY A 112 -7.97 5.36 -40.54
C GLY A 112 -6.89 4.35 -40.96
N GLU A 113 -6.91 3.98 -42.22
CA GLU A 113 -5.92 3.11 -42.81
C GLU A 113 -5.68 3.53 -44.27
N GLY A 114 -4.42 3.82 -44.62
CA GLY A 114 -4.07 4.26 -45.96
C GLY A 114 -4.75 5.56 -46.43
N GLY A 115 -5.02 6.47 -45.50
CA GLY A 115 -5.70 7.75 -45.77
C GLY A 115 -7.22 7.66 -45.90
N LYS A 116 -7.80 6.54 -45.55
CA LYS A 116 -9.27 6.36 -45.50
C LYS A 116 -9.73 6.14 -44.09
N ASP A 117 -10.71 6.92 -43.63
CA ASP A 117 -11.42 6.74 -42.39
C ASP A 117 -12.59 5.77 -42.60
N PHE A 118 -12.77 4.84 -41.68
CA PHE A 118 -13.94 3.95 -41.65
C PHE A 118 -14.36 3.63 -40.22
N GLU A 119 -15.62 3.33 -40.03
CA GLU A 119 -16.15 2.87 -38.76
C GLU A 119 -15.98 1.36 -38.59
N ASP A 120 -15.70 0.93 -37.39
CA ASP A 120 -15.65 -0.46 -36.98
C ASP A 120 -16.35 -0.62 -35.63
N VAL A 121 -16.74 -1.82 -35.26
CA VAL A 121 -17.33 -2.13 -33.96
C VAL A 121 -16.34 -2.97 -33.18
N ARG A 122 -15.99 -2.49 -31.98
CA ARG A 122 -15.05 -3.18 -31.10
C ARG A 122 -15.54 -3.16 -29.65
N LEU A 123 -15.03 -4.08 -28.87
CA LEU A 123 -15.19 -4.01 -27.43
C LEU A 123 -14.37 -2.84 -26.89
N HIS A 124 -15.05 -1.95 -26.20
CA HIS A 124 -14.47 -0.84 -25.46
C HIS A 124 -14.58 -1.14 -23.97
N ARG A 125 -13.47 -1.08 -23.26
CA ARG A 125 -13.44 -1.27 -21.81
C ARG A 125 -13.32 0.06 -21.09
N THR A 126 -14.06 0.19 -19.98
CA THR A 126 -13.95 1.29 -19.03
C THR A 126 -13.66 0.74 -17.64
N LEU A 127 -12.99 1.53 -16.79
CA LEU A 127 -12.69 1.11 -15.43
C LEU A 127 -13.97 0.84 -14.64
N SER A 128 -14.02 -0.29 -13.96
CA SER A 128 -15.10 -0.57 -12.99
C SER A 128 -14.88 0.26 -11.73
N MET A 129 -15.89 1.03 -11.34
CA MET A 129 -15.87 1.84 -10.10
C MET A 129 -16.74 1.24 -9.00
N ASP A 130 -16.96 -0.07 -9.05
CA ASP A 130 -17.77 -0.81 -8.06
C ASP A 130 -17.00 -0.97 -6.75
N GLN A 131 -17.31 -0.13 -5.77
CA GLN A 131 -16.68 -0.19 -4.44
C GLN A 131 -17.15 -1.38 -3.58
N GLY A 132 -18.06 -2.20 -4.06
CA GLY A 132 -18.37 -3.52 -3.50
C GLY A 132 -17.33 -4.58 -3.85
N THR A 133 -16.24 -4.22 -4.53
CA THR A 133 -15.16 -5.11 -4.94
C THR A 133 -13.80 -4.47 -4.71
N LEU A 134 -12.77 -5.29 -4.53
CA LEU A 134 -11.40 -4.79 -4.31
C LEU A 134 -10.87 -4.01 -5.52
N ARG A 135 -11.01 -4.56 -6.73
CA ARG A 135 -10.55 -3.88 -7.96
C ARG A 135 -11.28 -2.56 -8.17
N GLY A 136 -12.59 -2.52 -7.91
CA GLY A 136 -13.35 -1.28 -7.98
C GLY A 136 -12.93 -0.24 -6.95
N ARG A 137 -12.68 -0.63 -5.69
CA ARG A 137 -12.13 0.27 -4.65
C ARG A 137 -10.79 0.86 -5.05
N ILE A 138 -9.88 0.02 -5.55
CA ILE A 138 -8.55 0.47 -6.00
C ILE A 138 -8.69 1.43 -7.20
N ASN A 139 -9.57 1.14 -8.16
CA ASN A 139 -9.81 2.04 -9.28
C ASN A 139 -10.28 3.43 -8.82
N VAL A 140 -11.24 3.48 -7.89
CA VAL A 140 -11.75 4.74 -7.34
C VAL A 140 -10.63 5.50 -6.64
N ALA A 141 -9.83 4.82 -5.79
CA ALA A 141 -8.74 5.42 -5.04
C ALA A 141 -7.61 5.92 -5.96
N MET A 142 -7.18 5.10 -6.93
CA MET A 142 -6.08 5.44 -7.84
C MET A 142 -6.44 6.58 -8.79
N LYS A 143 -7.69 6.59 -9.29
CA LYS A 143 -8.19 7.71 -10.08
C LYS A 143 -8.07 9.02 -9.30
N HIS A 144 -8.56 9.02 -8.07
CA HIS A 144 -8.54 10.19 -7.20
C HIS A 144 -7.10 10.66 -6.87
N LEU A 145 -6.23 9.73 -6.50
CA LEU A 145 -4.81 10.01 -6.22
C LEU A 145 -4.11 10.64 -7.43
N LYS A 146 -4.28 10.06 -8.61
CA LYS A 146 -3.62 10.57 -9.83
C LYS A 146 -4.20 11.90 -10.30
N GLU A 147 -5.47 12.16 -10.08
CA GLU A 147 -6.09 13.46 -10.39
C GLU A 147 -5.58 14.58 -9.47
N LEU A 148 -5.43 14.31 -8.16
CA LEU A 148 -4.91 15.28 -7.20
C LEU A 148 -3.38 15.44 -7.27
N TYR A 149 -2.65 14.37 -7.57
CA TYR A 149 -1.19 14.32 -7.54
C TYR A 149 -0.59 13.78 -8.84
N PRO A 150 -0.90 14.40 -10.00
CA PRO A 150 -0.49 13.87 -11.31
C PRO A 150 1.03 13.86 -11.53
N THR A 151 1.78 14.66 -10.76
CA THR A 151 3.24 14.83 -10.92
C THR A 151 4.04 14.23 -9.77
N LYS A 152 3.38 13.68 -8.75
CA LYS A 152 4.06 13.13 -7.57
C LYS A 152 4.29 11.62 -7.71
N GLN A 153 5.34 11.15 -7.04
CA GLN A 153 5.62 9.71 -6.97
C GLN A 153 4.58 9.01 -6.10
N ILE A 154 3.88 8.04 -6.66
CA ILE A 154 2.95 7.16 -5.92
C ILE A 154 3.54 5.76 -5.92
N VAL A 155 3.53 5.09 -4.78
CA VAL A 155 3.99 3.71 -4.61
C VAL A 155 2.97 2.96 -3.79
N LEU A 156 2.59 1.77 -4.24
CA LEU A 156 1.73 0.86 -3.47
C LEU A 156 2.55 -0.23 -2.80
N LEU A 157 2.14 -0.66 -1.63
CA LEU A 157 2.66 -1.84 -0.95
C LEU A 157 1.58 -2.93 -0.93
N THR A 158 1.98 -4.17 -1.16
CA THR A 158 1.10 -5.32 -0.87
C THR A 158 0.91 -5.47 0.63
N PRO A 159 -0.15 -6.14 1.11
CA PRO A 159 -0.23 -6.58 2.50
C PRO A 159 0.98 -7.43 2.91
N LEU A 160 1.25 -7.47 4.20
CA LEU A 160 2.16 -8.44 4.81
C LEU A 160 1.46 -9.79 4.99
N HIS A 161 2.23 -10.87 5.13
CA HIS A 161 1.74 -12.10 5.72
C HIS A 161 1.18 -11.85 7.12
N ARG A 162 0.13 -12.58 7.48
CA ARG A 162 -0.55 -12.41 8.76
C ARG A 162 -0.86 -13.74 9.42
N GLY A 163 -0.65 -13.79 10.74
CA GLY A 163 -1.08 -14.88 11.60
C GLY A 163 -2.40 -14.56 12.31
N TYR A 164 -2.69 -15.32 13.35
CA TYR A 164 -3.86 -15.13 14.19
C TYR A 164 -3.80 -13.82 14.97
N ALA A 165 -4.97 -13.17 15.13
CA ALA A 165 -5.13 -12.02 15.99
C ALA A 165 -6.46 -12.06 16.77
N CYS A 166 -6.45 -11.57 18.01
CA CYS A 166 -7.63 -11.47 18.85
C CYS A 166 -7.59 -10.19 19.69
N PHE A 167 -8.51 -9.28 19.38
CA PHE A 167 -8.64 -7.98 20.04
C PHE A 167 -9.93 -7.89 20.88
N GLY A 168 -10.43 -9.04 21.36
CA GLY A 168 -11.65 -9.17 22.14
C GLY A 168 -12.70 -10.09 21.52
N LYS A 169 -13.85 -10.26 22.20
CA LYS A 169 -14.90 -11.21 21.77
C LYS A 169 -15.42 -10.99 20.36
N GLY A 170 -15.50 -9.75 19.91
CA GLY A 170 -16.06 -9.37 18.60
C GLY A 170 -15.00 -9.21 17.51
N ASN A 171 -13.72 -9.40 17.83
CA ASN A 171 -12.64 -9.16 16.88
C ASN A 171 -11.57 -10.24 16.98
N ARG A 172 -11.93 -11.42 16.48
CA ARG A 172 -11.01 -12.55 16.28
C ARG A 172 -10.79 -12.73 14.80
N GLN A 173 -9.54 -12.75 14.41
CA GLN A 173 -9.12 -12.84 13.01
C GLN A 173 -8.27 -14.09 12.82
N PRO A 174 -8.73 -15.07 12.04
CA PRO A 174 -7.95 -16.27 11.73
C PRO A 174 -6.65 -15.93 11.02
N SER A 175 -5.69 -16.84 11.05
CA SER A 175 -4.49 -16.69 10.23
C SER A 175 -4.83 -16.81 8.74
N GLU A 176 -3.93 -16.37 7.89
CA GLU A 176 -4.06 -16.44 6.43
C GLU A 176 -4.16 -17.86 5.86
N ASP A 177 -3.90 -18.88 6.68
CA ASP A 177 -4.09 -20.29 6.31
C ASP A 177 -5.57 -20.66 6.11
N TYR A 178 -6.47 -19.80 6.58
CA TYR A 178 -7.91 -19.97 6.41
C TYR A 178 -8.45 -19.07 5.32
N GLN A 179 -9.34 -19.61 4.49
CA GLN A 179 -10.14 -18.82 3.56
C GLN A 179 -11.05 -17.86 4.33
N ASN A 180 -11.29 -16.70 3.75
CA ASN A 180 -12.36 -15.82 4.19
C ASN A 180 -13.73 -16.34 3.71
N GLU A 181 -14.83 -15.63 3.99
CA GLU A 181 -16.18 -16.05 3.61
C GLU A 181 -16.45 -16.03 2.10
N GLN A 182 -15.60 -15.40 1.32
CA GLN A 182 -15.60 -15.48 -0.15
C GLN A 182 -14.91 -16.76 -0.68
N GLY A 183 -14.36 -17.60 0.20
CA GLY A 183 -13.54 -18.74 -0.20
C GLY A 183 -12.16 -18.36 -0.72
N LEU A 184 -11.65 -17.18 -0.34
CA LEU A 184 -10.40 -16.62 -0.83
C LEU A 184 -9.34 -16.56 0.28
N TYR A 185 -8.09 -16.81 -0.09
CA TYR A 185 -6.92 -16.58 0.75
C TYR A 185 -6.37 -15.17 0.51
N ILE A 186 -5.53 -14.67 1.42
CA ILE A 186 -4.96 -13.32 1.32
C ILE A 186 -4.12 -13.12 0.06
N ASP A 187 -3.46 -14.15 -0.43
CA ASP A 187 -2.63 -14.08 -1.64
C ASP A 187 -3.43 -13.66 -2.88
N HIS A 188 -4.73 -13.99 -2.97
CA HIS A 188 -5.61 -13.48 -4.02
C HIS A 188 -5.77 -11.95 -3.98
N TYR A 189 -5.77 -11.37 -2.77
CA TYR A 189 -5.81 -9.91 -2.58
C TYR A 189 -4.46 -9.27 -2.91
N VAL A 190 -3.38 -9.93 -2.54
CA VAL A 190 -2.02 -9.51 -2.93
C VAL A 190 -1.86 -9.48 -4.44
N ASP A 191 -2.33 -10.51 -5.15
CA ASP A 191 -2.27 -10.58 -6.60
C ASP A 191 -3.01 -9.43 -7.27
N VAL A 192 -4.19 -9.05 -6.77
CA VAL A 192 -4.95 -7.89 -7.26
C VAL A 192 -4.15 -6.60 -7.08
N ILE A 193 -3.50 -6.41 -5.93
CA ILE A 193 -2.70 -5.21 -5.68
C ILE A 193 -1.48 -5.17 -6.61
N LEU A 194 -0.84 -6.30 -6.88
CA LEU A 194 0.26 -6.40 -7.84
C LEU A 194 -0.21 -6.05 -9.28
N GLU A 195 -1.40 -6.48 -9.68
CA GLU A 195 -1.99 -6.14 -10.99
C GLU A 195 -2.18 -4.62 -11.17
N THR A 196 -2.36 -3.88 -10.07
CA THR A 196 -2.55 -2.42 -10.11
C THR A 196 -1.41 -1.71 -10.83
N ALA A 197 -0.19 -2.24 -10.76
CA ALA A 197 0.97 -1.69 -11.47
C ALA A 197 0.72 -1.53 -12.96
N HIS A 198 0.12 -2.53 -13.59
CA HIS A 198 -0.16 -2.53 -15.03
C HIS A 198 -1.40 -1.71 -15.40
N VAL A 199 -2.43 -1.74 -14.54
CA VAL A 199 -3.67 -1.00 -14.81
C VAL A 199 -3.48 0.51 -14.69
N TRP A 200 -2.71 0.93 -13.67
CA TRP A 200 -2.58 2.34 -13.29
C TRP A 200 -1.20 2.94 -13.54
N ALA A 201 -0.27 2.21 -14.14
CA ALA A 201 1.12 2.62 -14.34
C ALA A 201 1.71 3.19 -13.03
N VAL A 202 1.67 2.37 -11.97
CA VAL A 202 2.15 2.72 -10.63
C VAL A 202 3.09 1.63 -10.11
N PRO A 203 4.24 1.99 -9.51
CA PRO A 203 5.09 1.01 -8.85
C PRO A 203 4.36 0.34 -7.68
N VAL A 204 4.50 -0.99 -7.58
CA VAL A 204 4.03 -1.78 -6.45
C VAL A 204 5.21 -2.55 -5.87
N ILE A 205 5.46 -2.39 -4.58
CA ILE A 205 6.48 -3.17 -3.86
C ILE A 205 5.78 -4.36 -3.20
N ASP A 206 6.17 -5.55 -3.59
CA ASP A 206 5.66 -6.81 -3.05
C ASP A 206 6.31 -7.13 -1.70
N ILE A 207 5.86 -6.48 -0.64
CA ILE A 207 6.36 -6.76 0.71
C ILE A 207 5.84 -8.08 1.28
N PHE A 208 4.78 -8.64 0.71
CA PHE A 208 4.32 -9.99 1.02
C PHE A 208 5.43 -11.01 0.76
N ALA A 209 6.09 -10.89 -0.39
CA ALA A 209 7.23 -11.75 -0.76
C ALA A 209 8.55 -11.29 -0.13
N LEU A 210 8.80 -9.98 -0.05
CA LEU A 210 10.13 -9.42 0.20
C LEU A 210 10.45 -9.11 1.66
N SER A 211 9.43 -8.93 2.52
CA SER A 211 9.67 -8.54 3.92
C SER A 211 10.40 -9.60 4.74
N GLY A 212 10.28 -10.87 4.35
CA GLY A 212 10.79 -12.00 5.11
C GLY A 212 10.05 -12.26 6.43
N LEU A 213 8.87 -11.64 6.63
CA LEU A 213 8.02 -11.84 7.80
C LEU A 213 6.95 -12.91 7.46
N LEU A 214 6.97 -14.03 8.16
CA LEU A 214 6.08 -15.17 7.91
C LEU A 214 5.46 -15.70 9.21
N PRO A 215 4.44 -15.03 9.76
CA PRO A 215 3.88 -15.38 11.07
C PRO A 215 3.06 -16.68 11.09
N THR A 216 2.85 -17.33 9.95
CA THR A 216 2.36 -18.71 9.88
C THR A 216 3.38 -19.72 10.43
N MET A 217 4.64 -19.29 10.57
CA MET A 217 5.69 -20.05 11.23
C MET A 217 5.94 -19.50 12.65
N PRO A 218 5.83 -20.33 13.71
CA PRO A 218 6.01 -19.86 15.08
C PRO A 218 7.36 -19.17 15.36
N CYS A 219 8.42 -19.55 14.67
CA CYS A 219 9.73 -18.91 14.82
C CYS A 219 9.75 -17.43 14.41
N HIS A 220 8.75 -16.96 13.65
CA HIS A 220 8.60 -15.56 13.25
C HIS A 220 7.69 -14.73 14.17
N TRP A 221 7.05 -15.32 15.17
CA TRP A 221 6.24 -14.56 16.12
C TRP A 221 7.05 -13.53 16.90
N GLN A 222 8.35 -13.72 17.02
CA GLN A 222 9.28 -12.73 17.59
C GLN A 222 9.25 -11.35 16.91
N TYR A 223 8.72 -11.25 15.70
CA TYR A 223 8.58 -10.00 14.93
C TYR A 223 7.20 -9.36 15.05
N PHE A 224 6.32 -9.93 15.85
CA PHE A 224 4.94 -9.47 16.01
C PHE A 224 4.64 -9.04 17.44
N CYS A 225 3.56 -8.26 17.62
CA CYS A 225 3.27 -7.61 18.89
C CYS A 225 3.02 -8.59 20.04
N ASN A 226 2.38 -9.73 19.77
CA ASN A 226 2.13 -10.75 20.79
C ASN A 226 1.99 -12.14 20.15
N GLU A 227 2.78 -13.09 20.60
CA GLU A 227 2.80 -14.45 20.04
C GLU A 227 1.49 -15.22 20.21
N GLU A 228 0.65 -14.86 21.18
CA GLU A 228 -0.62 -15.52 21.45
C GLU A 228 -1.83 -14.80 20.85
N THR A 229 -1.79 -13.45 20.85
CA THR A 229 -2.99 -12.64 20.57
C THR A 229 -2.82 -11.66 19.41
N ASP A 230 -1.61 -11.43 18.91
CA ASP A 230 -1.39 -10.49 17.81
C ASP A 230 -0.20 -10.89 16.95
N GLN A 231 -0.45 -11.78 16.01
CA GLN A 231 0.48 -12.17 14.96
C GLN A 231 0.17 -11.43 13.64
N LEU A 232 -0.59 -10.35 13.71
CA LEU A 232 -0.97 -9.49 12.59
C LEU A 232 -0.10 -8.22 12.53
N HIS A 233 0.09 -7.56 13.67
CA HIS A 233 0.83 -6.30 13.74
C HIS A 233 2.30 -6.57 14.07
N PRO A 234 3.22 -6.12 13.21
CA PRO A 234 4.64 -6.18 13.53
C PRO A 234 4.97 -5.42 14.83
N ASN A 235 5.91 -5.94 15.61
CA ASN A 235 6.53 -5.18 16.68
C ASN A 235 7.67 -4.30 16.11
N THR A 236 8.42 -3.61 16.97
CA THR A 236 9.50 -2.72 16.54
C THR A 236 10.53 -3.42 15.64
N GLU A 237 10.91 -4.66 15.94
CA GLU A 237 11.87 -5.41 15.12
C GLU A 237 11.26 -5.86 13.78
N GLY A 238 9.97 -6.22 13.76
CA GLY A 238 9.23 -6.49 12.53
C GLY A 238 9.15 -5.24 11.64
N HIS A 239 8.83 -4.09 12.21
CA HIS A 239 8.83 -2.81 11.50
C HIS A 239 10.22 -2.41 11.00
N ARG A 240 11.28 -2.64 11.78
CA ARG A 240 12.66 -2.41 11.33
C ARG A 240 13.01 -3.26 10.12
N ARG A 241 12.63 -4.53 10.13
CA ARG A 241 12.85 -5.45 9.00
C ARG A 241 12.10 -5.00 7.75
N LEU A 242 10.83 -4.60 7.90
CA LEU A 242 10.05 -4.00 6.82
C LEU A 242 10.71 -2.72 6.27
N ALA A 243 11.15 -1.83 7.14
CA ALA A 243 11.81 -0.60 6.75
C ALA A 243 13.10 -0.85 5.94
N LYS A 244 13.90 -1.86 6.31
CA LYS A 244 15.10 -2.25 5.54
C LYS A 244 14.74 -2.74 4.14
N THR A 245 13.67 -3.52 4.02
CA THR A 245 13.15 -3.95 2.70
C THR A 245 12.77 -2.74 1.87
N LEU A 246 11.98 -1.82 2.44
CA LEU A 246 11.54 -0.61 1.74
C LEU A 246 12.70 0.30 1.37
N LEU A 247 13.67 0.48 2.25
CA LEU A 247 14.86 1.29 1.97
C LEU A 247 15.57 0.83 0.69
N THR A 248 15.73 -0.47 0.52
CA THR A 248 16.36 -1.05 -0.67
C THR A 248 15.46 -0.95 -1.90
N GLN A 249 14.18 -1.28 -1.77
CA GLN A 249 13.24 -1.27 -2.90
C GLN A 249 12.98 0.13 -3.42
N LEU A 250 12.82 1.12 -2.55
CA LEU A 250 12.60 2.52 -2.94
C LEU A 250 13.77 3.09 -3.74
N SER A 251 15.01 2.66 -3.48
CA SER A 251 16.20 3.14 -4.22
C SER A 251 16.21 2.73 -5.70
N ALA A 252 15.46 1.68 -6.05
CA ALA A 252 15.40 1.13 -7.41
C ALA A 252 14.19 1.63 -8.22
N LEU A 253 13.30 2.41 -7.62
CA LEU A 253 12.12 2.91 -8.30
C LEU A 253 12.41 4.18 -9.10
N PRO A 254 11.69 4.41 -10.21
CA PRO A 254 11.69 5.71 -10.87
C PRO A 254 11.27 6.81 -9.89
N CYS A 255 11.91 7.97 -9.97
CA CYS A 255 11.55 9.13 -9.17
C CYS A 255 10.98 10.23 -10.08
N THR A 256 9.99 10.97 -9.57
CA THR A 256 9.37 12.10 -10.30
C THR A 256 10.00 13.44 -9.96
N TRP A 257 10.87 13.48 -8.98
CA TRP A 257 11.66 14.67 -8.61
C TRP A 257 13.05 14.65 -9.26
N GLU A 258 13.61 15.84 -9.43
CA GLU A 258 14.98 16.11 -9.88
C GLU A 258 15.98 16.16 -8.71
#